data_f81fa7e9e87bd5ee82c13b908c1fbac7
#
_entry.id   f81fa7e9e87bd5ee82c13b908c1fbac7
#
_cell.length_a   1.000
_cell.length_b   1.000
_cell.length_c   1.000
_cell.angle_alpha   90.00
_cell.angle_beta   90.00
_cell.angle_gamma   90.00
#
_symmetry.space_group_name_H-M   'P 1'
#
loop_
_entity.id
_entity.type
_entity.pdbx_description
1 polymer ?
#
loop_
_entity_poly.entity_id
_entity_poly.type
_entity_poly.pdbx_seq_one_letter_code
_entity_poly.pdbx_strand_id
1 'polypeptide(L)'
;MYTKEQLKKQLENMGLTGEETVLIHSSMKSIGEVEGGADTVLDAWIEYFGHGLLLLPTHTWKNINADSPVYNPKETPSCVGLLTNMFLKRDGVIRSLHPTHSMAGIGKKAAEYLAGEENNNTPCTPGGCYDRLRSCGGKVLLVGVGHERNTFIHSVEEVLNVPHRLSDKPMKLQIVMHDGSIKDSYMRKHYNADQPHISEDFVKLNQAFLDCKAVRKVTFGDAKCLLCDAQAVFEVVRHVIAPDPECIVTSSSIPKERWEALVK
;
A
#
# COMPACT_ATOMS: atom_id res chain seq x y z
N MET A 1 -9.84 -14.43 21.88
CA MET A 1 -8.65 -13.57 22.03
C MET A 1 -7.45 -14.32 21.46
N TYR A 2 -6.71 -13.71 20.53
CA TYR A 2 -5.57 -14.33 19.82
C TYR A 2 -4.26 -14.01 20.53
N THR A 3 -3.34 -15.01 20.62
CA THR A 3 -1.97 -14.81 21.07
C THR A 3 -1.07 -14.46 19.87
N LYS A 4 0.14 -13.94 20.15
CA LYS A 4 1.16 -13.66 19.14
C LYS A 4 1.50 -14.90 18.29
N GLU A 5 1.69 -16.06 18.95
CA GLU A 5 2.03 -17.30 18.24
C GLU A 5 0.90 -17.80 17.34
N GLN A 6 -0.35 -17.63 17.75
CA GLN A 6 -1.49 -17.96 16.89
C GLN A 6 -1.52 -17.06 15.65
N LEU A 7 -1.25 -15.76 15.79
CA LEU A 7 -1.20 -14.83 14.67
C LEU A 7 -0.04 -15.15 13.72
N LYS A 8 1.15 -15.49 14.24
CA LYS A 8 2.30 -15.94 13.43
C LYS A 8 1.96 -17.24 12.67
N LYS A 9 1.30 -18.20 13.33
CA LYS A 9 0.88 -19.45 12.68
C LYS A 9 -0.12 -19.21 11.54
N GLN A 10 -0.97 -18.18 11.65
CA GLN A 10 -1.89 -17.83 10.57
C GLN A 10 -1.15 -17.26 9.36
N LEU A 11 -0.07 -16.46 9.55
CA LEU A 11 0.79 -16.00 8.45
C LEU A 11 1.44 -17.19 7.72
N GLU A 12 1.94 -18.17 8.48
CA GLU A 12 2.49 -19.40 7.92
C GLU A 12 1.43 -20.19 7.11
N ASN A 13 0.20 -20.30 7.65
CA ASN A 13 -0.92 -20.96 6.97
C ASN A 13 -1.37 -20.26 5.68
N MET A 14 -1.05 -18.96 5.51
CA MET A 14 -1.22 -18.26 4.25
C MET A 14 -0.18 -18.68 3.19
N GLY A 15 0.81 -19.50 3.57
CA GLY A 15 1.93 -19.88 2.71
C GLY A 15 3.00 -18.82 2.58
N LEU A 16 3.07 -17.91 3.57
CA LEU A 16 4.18 -16.97 3.72
C LEU A 16 5.33 -17.65 4.48
N THR A 17 6.56 -17.27 4.19
CA THR A 17 7.78 -17.84 4.78
C THR A 17 8.46 -16.89 5.77
N GLY A 18 8.06 -15.60 5.75
CA GLY A 18 8.72 -14.54 6.51
C GLY A 18 9.94 -13.92 5.82
N GLU A 19 10.27 -14.38 4.61
CA GLU A 19 11.38 -13.84 3.80
C GLU A 19 10.90 -12.86 2.71
N GLU A 20 9.58 -12.74 2.52
CA GLU A 20 8.97 -11.89 1.50
C GLU A 20 9.14 -10.40 1.83
N THR A 21 9.05 -9.57 0.79
CA THR A 21 8.69 -8.15 0.92
C THR A 21 7.17 -8.05 0.96
N VAL A 22 6.61 -7.62 2.09
CA VAL A 22 5.14 -7.55 2.29
C VAL A 22 4.73 -6.14 2.70
N LEU A 23 3.81 -5.55 1.94
CA LEU A 23 3.09 -4.33 2.32
C LEU A 23 1.76 -4.71 2.97
N ILE A 24 1.52 -4.27 4.21
CA ILE A 24 0.28 -4.57 4.94
C ILE A 24 -0.59 -3.32 5.07
N HIS A 25 -1.79 -3.37 4.48
CA HIS A 25 -2.90 -2.47 4.80
C HIS A 25 -3.84 -3.14 5.79
N SER A 26 -4.27 -2.46 6.85
CA SER A 26 -4.99 -3.14 7.91
C SER A 26 -6.05 -2.30 8.62
N SER A 27 -7.04 -3.01 9.17
CA SER A 27 -7.98 -2.52 10.15
C SER A 27 -7.80 -3.29 11.46
N MET A 28 -7.24 -2.67 12.49
CA MET A 28 -7.07 -3.31 13.81
C MET A 28 -8.40 -3.86 14.36
N LYS A 29 -9.48 -3.11 14.17
CA LYS A 29 -10.82 -3.52 14.62
C LYS A 29 -11.29 -4.84 14.02
N SER A 30 -10.89 -5.15 12.78
CA SER A 30 -11.30 -6.37 12.07
C SER A 30 -10.57 -7.63 12.56
N ILE A 31 -9.39 -7.48 13.19
CA ILE A 31 -8.57 -8.60 13.67
C ILE A 31 -9.23 -9.33 14.85
N GLY A 32 -10.15 -8.67 15.54
CA GLY A 32 -10.79 -9.19 16.73
C GLY A 32 -9.98 -8.95 18.00
N GLU A 33 -10.27 -9.71 19.05
CA GLU A 33 -9.60 -9.57 20.35
C GLU A 33 -8.22 -10.24 20.31
N VAL A 34 -7.17 -9.45 20.61
CA VAL A 34 -5.77 -9.91 20.66
C VAL A 34 -5.21 -9.64 22.06
N GLU A 35 -4.53 -10.59 22.64
CA GLU A 35 -3.79 -10.44 23.90
C GLU A 35 -2.71 -9.37 23.74
N GLY A 36 -2.72 -8.30 24.55
CA GLY A 36 -1.83 -7.15 24.39
C GLY A 36 -2.18 -6.22 23.21
N GLY A 37 -3.29 -6.48 22.48
CA GLY A 37 -3.86 -5.58 21.49
C GLY A 37 -2.99 -5.33 20.27
N ALA A 38 -2.89 -4.05 19.88
CA ALA A 38 -2.18 -3.63 18.68
C ALA A 38 -0.65 -3.86 18.76
N ASP A 39 -0.06 -3.81 19.95
CA ASP A 39 1.35 -4.10 20.14
C ASP A 39 1.67 -5.55 19.76
N THR A 40 0.87 -6.50 20.22
CA THR A 40 1.05 -7.93 19.88
C THR A 40 0.85 -8.20 18.39
N VAL A 41 -0.05 -7.51 17.73
CA VAL A 41 -0.20 -7.61 16.25
C VAL A 41 1.07 -7.17 15.55
N LEU A 42 1.64 -6.02 15.95
CA LEU A 42 2.88 -5.50 15.38
C LEU A 42 4.07 -6.41 15.68
N ASP A 43 4.16 -6.92 16.90
CA ASP A 43 5.23 -7.86 17.30
C ASP A 43 5.14 -9.16 16.47
N ALA A 44 3.94 -9.69 16.24
CA ALA A 44 3.73 -10.86 15.41
C ALA A 44 4.23 -10.64 13.97
N TRP A 45 3.91 -9.47 13.37
CA TRP A 45 4.38 -9.14 12.02
C TRP A 45 5.89 -8.90 11.96
N ILE A 46 6.45 -8.11 12.89
CA ILE A 46 7.87 -7.78 12.92
C ILE A 46 8.72 -9.03 13.11
N GLU A 47 8.33 -9.90 14.05
CA GLU A 47 9.05 -11.15 14.31
C GLU A 47 8.92 -12.12 13.14
N TYR A 48 7.71 -12.24 12.54
CA TYR A 48 7.49 -13.17 11.45
C TYR A 48 8.28 -12.80 10.19
N PHE A 49 8.28 -11.51 9.83
CA PHE A 49 9.01 -11.01 8.66
C PHE A 49 10.44 -10.56 8.95
N GLY A 50 11.03 -11.03 10.07
CA GLY A 50 12.38 -10.64 10.50
C GLY A 50 13.49 -10.95 9.49
N HIS A 51 13.30 -11.94 8.60
CA HIS A 51 14.23 -12.29 7.52
C HIS A 51 13.85 -11.68 6.15
N GLY A 52 12.69 -11.07 6.07
CA GLY A 52 12.15 -10.37 4.90
C GLY A 52 12.14 -8.86 5.06
N LEU A 53 11.15 -8.22 4.45
CA LEU A 53 10.89 -6.79 4.55
C LEU A 53 9.41 -6.54 4.84
N LEU A 54 9.11 -6.08 6.05
CA LEU A 54 7.78 -5.63 6.44
C LEU A 54 7.60 -4.15 6.11
N LEU A 55 6.53 -3.82 5.39
CA LEU A 55 6.17 -2.47 4.97
C LEU A 55 4.74 -2.13 5.43
N LEU A 56 4.54 -0.91 5.92
CA LEU A 56 3.23 -0.35 6.20
C LEU A 56 3.08 1.02 5.51
N PRO A 57 1.91 1.36 4.94
CA PRO A 57 1.65 2.70 4.43
C PRO A 57 1.59 3.68 5.61
N THR A 58 2.23 4.83 5.49
CA THR A 58 2.25 5.87 6.52
C THR A 58 1.85 7.21 5.96
N HIS A 59 0.78 7.20 5.16
CA HIS A 59 0.30 8.38 4.42
C HIS A 59 0.00 9.57 5.33
N THR A 60 0.20 10.75 4.77
CA THR A 60 0.05 12.04 5.42
C THR A 60 -0.81 13.03 4.64
N TRP A 61 -1.43 12.60 3.55
CA TRP A 61 -2.17 13.46 2.62
C TRP A 61 -3.33 14.25 3.25
N LYS A 62 -3.84 13.85 4.44
CA LYS A 62 -4.80 14.66 5.21
C LYS A 62 -4.12 15.78 5.99
N ASN A 63 -2.89 15.55 6.45
CA ASN A 63 -2.17 16.43 7.35
C ASN A 63 -1.26 17.39 6.59
N ILE A 64 -0.72 16.94 5.45
CA ILE A 64 0.22 17.68 4.61
C ILE A 64 -0.50 18.14 3.34
N ASN A 65 -0.64 19.44 3.21
CA ASN A 65 -1.38 20.12 2.16
C ASN A 65 -0.86 21.58 2.00
N ALA A 66 -1.52 22.40 1.19
CA ALA A 66 -1.09 23.79 0.96
C ALA A 66 -1.08 24.66 2.23
N ASP A 67 -1.97 24.40 3.19
CA ASP A 67 -2.08 25.15 4.44
C ASP A 67 -1.09 24.65 5.50
N SER A 68 -0.66 23.40 5.40
CA SER A 68 0.31 22.75 6.28
C SER A 68 1.34 21.99 5.43
N PRO A 69 2.28 22.71 4.76
CA PRO A 69 3.07 22.12 3.69
C PRO A 69 4.31 21.33 4.16
N VAL A 70 4.65 21.36 5.44
CA VAL A 70 5.92 20.80 5.95
C VAL A 70 5.72 19.36 6.44
N TYR A 71 6.36 18.42 5.75
CA TYR A 71 6.43 17.03 6.16
C TYR A 71 7.72 16.77 6.93
N ASN A 72 7.59 16.31 8.17
CA ASN A 72 8.70 15.81 8.98
C ASN A 72 8.50 14.28 9.19
N PRO A 73 9.37 13.42 8.66
CA PRO A 73 9.20 11.97 8.77
C PRO A 73 9.20 11.45 10.21
N LYS A 74 9.80 12.20 11.15
CA LYS A 74 9.87 11.82 12.57
C LYS A 74 8.64 12.26 13.36
N GLU A 75 8.00 13.37 12.98
CA GLU A 75 6.97 14.03 13.79
C GLU A 75 5.57 13.95 13.16
N THR A 76 5.47 14.00 11.82
CA THR A 76 4.17 14.03 11.15
C THR A 76 3.45 12.69 11.33
N PRO A 77 2.27 12.65 12.01
CA PRO A 77 1.55 11.39 12.19
C PRO A 77 0.99 10.88 10.87
N SER A 78 0.85 9.56 10.76
CA SER A 78 0.11 8.94 9.67
C SER A 78 -1.39 9.19 9.81
N CYS A 79 -2.08 9.44 8.69
CA CYS A 79 -3.54 9.58 8.65
C CYS A 79 -4.28 8.25 8.34
N VAL A 80 -3.57 7.12 8.23
CA VAL A 80 -4.15 5.85 7.75
C VAL A 80 -4.19 4.74 8.79
N GLY A 81 -4.30 5.09 10.07
CA GLY A 81 -4.68 4.13 11.10
C GLY A 81 -3.78 4.06 12.32
N LEU A 82 -4.25 3.26 13.30
CA LEU A 82 -3.59 3.06 14.59
C LEU A 82 -2.27 2.31 14.44
N LEU A 83 -2.31 1.15 13.77
CA LEU A 83 -1.15 0.26 13.63
C LEU A 83 0.03 0.96 12.95
N THR A 84 -0.22 1.80 11.94
CA THR A 84 0.83 2.54 11.26
C THR A 84 1.52 3.57 12.17
N ASN A 85 0.74 4.28 13.02
CA ASN A 85 1.31 5.23 13.97
C ASN A 85 2.07 4.55 15.11
N MET A 86 1.64 3.36 15.54
CA MET A 86 2.38 2.56 16.52
C MET A 86 3.64 1.95 15.90
N PHE A 87 3.56 1.49 14.65
CA PHE A 87 4.71 0.95 13.92
C PHE A 87 5.83 1.98 13.76
N LEU A 88 5.50 3.25 13.47
CA LEU A 88 6.48 4.33 13.38
C LEU A 88 7.29 4.57 14.66
N LYS A 89 6.80 4.07 15.81
CA LYS A 89 7.47 4.19 17.10
C LYS A 89 8.33 2.98 17.47
N ARG A 90 8.36 1.94 16.62
CA ARG A 90 9.16 0.74 16.86
C ARG A 90 10.63 0.99 16.50
N ASP A 91 11.53 0.49 17.31
CA ASP A 91 12.96 0.58 17.06
C ASP A 91 13.33 -0.10 15.74
N GLY A 92 14.19 0.55 14.96
CA GLY A 92 14.64 0.05 13.67
C GLY A 92 13.70 0.30 12.50
N VAL A 93 12.51 0.86 12.72
CA VAL A 93 11.61 1.25 11.65
C VAL A 93 12.13 2.50 10.94
N ILE A 94 12.20 2.42 9.62
CA ILE A 94 12.60 3.53 8.73
C ILE A 94 11.36 4.03 8.00
N ARG A 95 11.22 5.35 7.83
CA ARG A 95 10.15 5.97 7.07
C ARG A 95 10.70 6.69 5.85
N SER A 96 10.06 6.50 4.70
CA SER A 96 10.43 7.18 3.45
C SER A 96 10.12 8.68 3.50
N LEU A 97 10.84 9.46 2.68
CA LEU A 97 10.73 10.92 2.61
C LEU A 97 9.65 11.42 1.65
N HIS A 98 8.66 10.58 1.32
CA HIS A 98 7.53 11.00 0.49
C HIS A 98 6.53 11.84 1.30
N PRO A 99 6.25 13.11 0.94
CA PRO A 99 5.52 14.03 1.82
C PRO A 99 4.04 13.69 2.00
N THR A 100 3.42 12.93 1.09
CA THR A 100 1.99 12.58 1.16
C THR A 100 1.72 11.08 1.26
N HIS A 101 2.53 10.25 0.59
CA HIS A 101 2.34 8.79 0.50
C HIS A 101 3.54 8.02 1.03
N SER A 102 4.15 8.51 2.13
CA SER A 102 5.26 7.80 2.75
C SER A 102 4.89 6.37 3.13
N MET A 103 5.89 5.52 3.10
CA MET A 103 5.86 4.13 3.53
C MET A 103 6.89 3.96 4.65
N ALA A 104 6.59 3.15 5.64
CA ALA A 104 7.57 2.76 6.65
C ALA A 104 7.87 1.28 6.54
N GLY A 105 9.07 0.89 6.91
CA GLY A 105 9.51 -0.50 6.84
C GLY A 105 10.58 -0.88 7.84
N ILE A 106 10.65 -2.17 8.11
CA ILE A 106 11.69 -2.80 8.95
C ILE A 106 12.08 -4.13 8.32
N GLY A 107 13.35 -4.49 8.47
CA GLY A 107 13.89 -5.76 7.99
C GLY A 107 14.91 -5.58 6.88
N LYS A 108 15.10 -6.64 6.09
CA LYS A 108 16.15 -6.75 5.09
C LYS A 108 16.05 -5.62 4.05
N LYS A 109 17.13 -4.84 3.91
CA LYS A 109 17.24 -3.75 2.94
C LYS A 109 16.18 -2.63 3.06
N ALA A 110 15.56 -2.44 4.25
CA ALA A 110 14.53 -1.41 4.43
C ALA A 110 15.02 -0.01 4.00
N ALA A 111 16.24 0.38 4.38
CA ALA A 111 16.81 1.68 4.01
C ALA A 111 16.97 1.85 2.49
N GLU A 112 17.47 0.83 1.80
CA GLU A 112 17.63 0.82 0.34
C GLU A 112 16.26 0.89 -0.36
N TYR A 113 15.30 0.09 0.13
CA TYR A 113 13.97 0.03 -0.45
C TYR A 113 13.19 1.35 -0.32
N LEU A 114 13.35 2.06 0.78
CA LEU A 114 12.62 3.29 1.10
C LEU A 114 13.33 4.58 0.64
N ALA A 115 14.55 4.47 0.08
CA ALA A 115 15.33 5.61 -0.36
C ALA A 115 14.80 6.25 -1.65
N GLY A 116 15.08 7.55 -1.82
CA GLY A 116 14.83 8.29 -3.06
C GLY A 116 13.43 8.87 -3.20
N GLU A 117 12.53 8.60 -2.26
CA GLU A 117 11.13 9.04 -2.31
C GLU A 117 10.96 10.56 -2.24
N GLU A 118 11.94 11.29 -1.73
CA GLU A 118 11.99 12.76 -1.72
C GLU A 118 12.15 13.38 -3.11
N ASN A 119 12.42 12.57 -4.13
CA ASN A 119 12.56 13.02 -5.53
C ASN A 119 11.28 12.81 -6.34
N ASN A 120 10.28 12.15 -5.77
CA ASN A 120 9.02 11.87 -6.43
C ASN A 120 8.13 13.12 -6.48
N ASN A 121 7.28 13.20 -7.50
CA ASN A 121 6.34 14.28 -7.72
C ASN A 121 4.88 13.82 -7.85
N THR A 122 4.63 12.52 -7.72
CA THR A 122 3.32 11.88 -7.71
C THR A 122 3.23 10.87 -6.56
N PRO A 123 2.02 10.52 -6.09
CA PRO A 123 1.83 9.63 -4.94
C PRO A 123 2.49 8.26 -5.06
N CYS A 124 2.48 7.68 -6.26
CA CYS A 124 2.97 6.32 -6.53
C CYS A 124 3.88 6.29 -7.76
N THR A 125 4.81 7.25 -7.83
CA THR A 125 5.74 7.43 -8.97
C THR A 125 6.34 6.10 -9.45
N PRO A 126 6.38 5.83 -10.76
CA PRO A 126 7.08 4.66 -11.31
C PRO A 126 8.51 4.55 -10.78
N GLY A 127 8.90 3.35 -10.32
CA GLY A 127 10.18 3.11 -9.64
C GLY A 127 10.22 3.52 -8.16
N GLY A 128 9.17 4.13 -7.63
CA GLY A 128 9.02 4.41 -6.19
C GLY A 128 8.61 3.19 -5.36
N CYS A 129 8.46 3.38 -4.05
CA CYS A 129 8.22 2.29 -3.09
C CYS A 129 7.06 1.37 -3.46
N TYR A 130 5.95 1.92 -3.99
CA TYR A 130 4.80 1.10 -4.38
C TYR A 130 5.09 0.26 -5.63
N ASP A 131 5.76 0.80 -6.65
CA ASP A 131 6.08 0.06 -7.87
C ASP A 131 7.19 -0.98 -7.64
N ARG A 132 8.11 -0.72 -6.69
CA ARG A 132 9.17 -1.67 -6.32
C ARG A 132 8.62 -3.01 -5.83
N LEU A 133 7.40 -3.05 -5.24
CA LEU A 133 6.74 -4.31 -4.87
C LEU A 133 6.63 -5.26 -6.06
N ARG A 134 6.24 -4.76 -7.22
CA ARG A 134 6.12 -5.55 -8.44
C ARG A 134 7.48 -6.13 -8.86
N SER A 135 8.51 -5.31 -8.92
CA SER A 135 9.83 -5.71 -9.42
C SER A 135 10.59 -6.63 -8.48
N CYS A 136 10.29 -6.61 -7.18
CA CYS A 136 10.92 -7.52 -6.20
C CYS A 136 10.11 -8.77 -5.88
N GLY A 137 8.98 -9.03 -6.58
CA GLY A 137 8.10 -10.16 -6.27
C GLY A 137 7.36 -10.01 -4.94
N GLY A 138 7.17 -8.76 -4.50
CA GLY A 138 6.51 -8.43 -3.23
C GLY A 138 5.03 -8.82 -3.19
N LYS A 139 4.50 -8.82 -1.99
CA LYS A 139 3.09 -9.11 -1.70
C LYS A 139 2.40 -7.90 -1.09
N VAL A 140 1.09 -7.80 -1.31
CA VAL A 140 0.24 -6.89 -0.55
C VAL A 140 -0.74 -7.71 0.26
N LEU A 141 -0.75 -7.53 1.59
CA LEU A 141 -1.70 -8.18 2.49
C LEU A 141 -2.71 -7.14 2.99
N LEU A 142 -3.97 -7.33 2.59
CA LEU A 142 -5.09 -6.51 3.02
C LEU A 142 -5.79 -7.18 4.20
N VAL A 143 -5.58 -6.69 5.41
CA VAL A 143 -6.10 -7.28 6.66
C VAL A 143 -7.38 -6.58 7.07
N GLY A 144 -8.53 -7.20 6.81
CA GLY A 144 -9.84 -6.65 7.15
C GLY A 144 -10.21 -5.35 6.40
N VAL A 145 -9.57 -5.12 5.26
CA VAL A 145 -9.87 -4.06 4.29
C VAL A 145 -9.88 -4.66 2.90
N GLY A 146 -10.49 -3.99 1.94
CA GLY A 146 -10.55 -4.42 0.55
C GLY A 146 -9.64 -3.61 -0.38
N HIS A 147 -9.84 -3.79 -1.68
CA HIS A 147 -9.05 -3.10 -2.70
C HIS A 147 -9.23 -1.58 -2.70
N GLU A 148 -10.30 -1.04 -2.11
CA GLU A 148 -10.50 0.40 -1.88
C GLU A 148 -9.41 1.04 -0.99
N ARG A 149 -8.60 0.19 -0.32
CA ARG A 149 -7.44 0.62 0.48
C ARG A 149 -6.10 0.17 -0.13
N ASN A 150 -6.13 -0.49 -1.28
CA ASN A 150 -4.94 -1.02 -1.93
C ASN A 150 -4.21 0.04 -2.77
N THR A 151 -3.40 0.85 -2.12
CA THR A 151 -2.62 1.91 -2.78
C THR A 151 -1.70 1.38 -3.89
N PHE A 152 -1.32 0.09 -3.85
CA PHE A 152 -0.53 -0.52 -4.91
C PHE A 152 -1.22 -0.41 -6.29
N ILE A 153 -2.56 -0.46 -6.36
CA ILE A 153 -3.27 -0.33 -7.64
C ILE A 153 -3.05 1.07 -8.26
N HIS A 154 -2.96 2.12 -7.44
CA HIS A 154 -2.58 3.44 -7.95
C HIS A 154 -1.19 3.47 -8.59
N SER A 155 -0.22 2.70 -8.04
CA SER A 155 1.09 2.62 -8.68
C SER A 155 1.02 1.92 -10.04
N VAL A 156 0.13 0.95 -10.20
CA VAL A 156 -0.12 0.31 -11.50
C VAL A 156 -0.71 1.33 -12.49
N GLU A 157 -1.67 2.14 -12.06
CA GLU A 157 -2.26 3.20 -12.89
C GLU A 157 -1.19 4.23 -13.32
N GLU A 158 -0.30 4.63 -12.41
CA GLU A 158 0.77 5.59 -12.72
C GLU A 158 1.82 4.99 -13.67
N VAL A 159 2.25 3.73 -13.47
CA VAL A 159 3.16 3.02 -14.38
C VAL A 159 2.57 2.89 -15.79
N LEU A 160 1.26 2.63 -15.89
CA LEU A 160 0.55 2.49 -17.16
C LEU A 160 0.11 3.83 -17.74
N ASN A 161 0.41 4.94 -17.04
CA ASN A 161 0.05 6.30 -17.44
C ASN A 161 -1.45 6.45 -17.76
N VAL A 162 -2.30 5.87 -16.90
CA VAL A 162 -3.75 5.96 -17.05
C VAL A 162 -4.18 7.43 -16.99
N PRO A 163 -4.96 7.93 -17.98
CA PRO A 163 -5.35 9.33 -18.03
C PRO A 163 -6.24 9.71 -16.84
N HIS A 164 -6.29 10.99 -16.52
CA HIS A 164 -7.15 11.59 -15.50
C HIS A 164 -7.02 10.95 -14.10
N ARG A 165 -5.79 10.54 -13.72
CA ARG A 165 -5.49 9.99 -12.39
C ARG A 165 -4.74 10.94 -11.48
N LEU A 166 -4.18 12.01 -12.03
CA LEU A 166 -3.37 12.97 -11.29
C LEU A 166 -3.86 14.39 -11.55
N SER A 167 -3.80 15.23 -10.50
CA SER A 167 -4.13 16.66 -10.62
C SER A 167 -3.23 17.36 -11.63
N ASP A 168 -3.76 18.34 -12.37
CA ASP A 168 -3.01 19.10 -13.38
C ASP A 168 -1.89 19.93 -12.73
N LYS A 169 -2.21 20.58 -11.62
CA LYS A 169 -1.27 21.47 -10.93
C LYS A 169 -0.66 20.77 -9.72
N PRO A 170 0.68 20.79 -9.61
CA PRO A 170 1.35 20.32 -8.40
C PRO A 170 1.14 21.29 -7.24
N MET A 171 1.14 20.76 -6.03
CA MET A 171 1.14 21.50 -4.78
C MET A 171 2.58 21.62 -4.28
N LYS A 172 3.00 22.83 -3.90
CA LYS A 172 4.31 23.03 -3.28
C LYS A 172 4.26 22.57 -1.82
N LEU A 173 5.14 21.63 -1.48
CA LEU A 173 5.34 21.09 -0.14
C LEU A 173 6.82 21.22 0.25
N GLN A 174 7.13 20.91 1.50
CA GLN A 174 8.48 20.89 2.03
C GLN A 174 8.74 19.59 2.80
N ILE A 175 9.95 19.06 2.64
CA ILE A 175 10.38 17.82 3.30
C ILE A 175 11.54 18.19 4.24
N VAL A 176 11.40 17.82 5.51
CA VAL A 176 12.52 17.84 6.46
C VAL A 176 13.38 16.62 6.20
N MET A 177 14.59 16.84 5.71
CA MET A 177 15.55 15.79 5.41
C MET A 177 16.18 15.22 6.68
N HIS A 178 16.86 14.07 6.58
CA HIS A 178 17.47 13.40 7.74
C HIS A 178 18.58 14.24 8.41
N ASP A 179 19.25 15.11 7.67
CA ASP A 179 20.26 16.05 8.15
C ASP A 179 19.67 17.36 8.71
N GLY A 180 18.33 17.48 8.72
CA GLY A 180 17.61 18.67 9.17
C GLY A 180 17.43 19.77 8.11
N SER A 181 18.01 19.63 6.92
CA SER A 181 17.77 20.55 5.81
C SER A 181 16.33 20.46 5.31
N ILE A 182 15.88 21.50 4.62
CA ILE A 182 14.54 21.56 4.00
C ILE A 182 14.67 21.43 2.50
N LYS A 183 13.93 20.46 1.91
CA LYS A 183 13.83 20.28 0.48
C LYS A 183 12.43 20.63 0.00
N ASP A 184 12.34 21.51 -1.01
CA ASP A 184 11.07 21.78 -1.70
C ASP A 184 10.65 20.55 -2.54
N SER A 185 9.35 20.24 -2.50
CA SER A 185 8.72 19.17 -3.26
C SER A 185 7.47 19.72 -3.96
N TYR A 186 7.28 19.35 -5.22
CA TYR A 186 6.12 19.74 -6.03
C TYR A 186 5.30 18.50 -6.32
N MET A 187 4.26 18.28 -5.52
CA MET A 187 3.50 17.03 -5.46
C MET A 187 2.15 17.15 -6.15
N ARG A 188 1.90 16.34 -7.16
CA ARG A 188 0.56 16.10 -7.69
C ARG A 188 -0.19 15.15 -6.75
N LYS A 189 -1.50 15.15 -6.78
CA LYS A 189 -2.34 14.22 -6.00
C LYS A 189 -3.15 13.32 -6.91
N HIS A 190 -3.52 12.14 -6.46
CA HIS A 190 -4.54 11.35 -7.14
C HIS A 190 -5.84 12.15 -7.15
N TYR A 191 -6.37 12.34 -8.34
CA TYR A 191 -7.56 13.16 -8.55
C TYR A 191 -8.20 12.83 -9.89
N ASN A 192 -9.52 12.73 -9.87
CA ASN A 192 -10.36 12.71 -11.04
C ASN A 192 -11.55 13.63 -10.77
N ALA A 193 -11.92 14.50 -11.73
CA ALA A 193 -12.98 15.48 -11.56
C ALA A 193 -14.36 14.81 -11.40
N ASP A 194 -14.58 13.71 -12.12
CA ASP A 194 -15.85 12.99 -12.15
C ASP A 194 -15.96 11.92 -11.05
N GLN A 195 -14.81 11.42 -10.55
CA GLN A 195 -14.73 10.41 -9.48
C GLN A 195 -13.65 10.80 -8.45
N PRO A 196 -14.01 11.63 -7.45
CA PRO A 196 -13.05 12.09 -6.44
C PRO A 196 -12.44 10.97 -5.58
N HIS A 197 -13.11 9.82 -5.50
CA HIS A 197 -12.73 8.67 -4.69
C HIS A 197 -12.38 7.45 -5.54
N ILE A 198 -11.45 7.64 -6.50
CA ILE A 198 -11.03 6.61 -7.48
C ILE A 198 -10.80 5.25 -6.85
N SER A 199 -10.15 5.19 -5.67
CA SER A 199 -9.82 3.92 -5.02
C SER A 199 -11.05 3.09 -4.61
N GLU A 200 -12.22 3.71 -4.43
CA GLU A 200 -13.45 2.98 -4.13
C GLU A 200 -13.88 2.07 -5.29
N ASP A 201 -13.49 2.43 -6.51
CA ASP A 201 -13.78 1.66 -7.72
C ASP A 201 -12.87 0.43 -7.91
N PHE A 202 -11.75 0.35 -7.19
CA PHE A 202 -10.85 -0.81 -7.29
C PHE A 202 -11.48 -2.13 -6.86
N VAL A 203 -12.56 -2.09 -6.09
CA VAL A 203 -13.33 -3.29 -5.74
C VAL A 203 -13.93 -3.99 -6.97
N LYS A 204 -14.13 -3.27 -8.08
CA LYS A 204 -14.61 -3.83 -9.36
C LYS A 204 -13.64 -4.84 -9.97
N LEU A 205 -12.34 -4.77 -9.61
CA LEU A 205 -11.30 -5.69 -10.06
C LEU A 205 -11.27 -7.00 -9.26
N ASN A 206 -12.00 -7.08 -8.14
CA ASN A 206 -11.88 -8.18 -7.18
C ASN A 206 -12.11 -9.56 -7.83
N GLN A 207 -13.13 -9.69 -8.70
CA GLN A 207 -13.41 -10.96 -9.37
C GLN A 207 -12.29 -11.33 -10.38
N ALA A 208 -11.78 -10.37 -11.13
CA ALA A 208 -10.66 -10.59 -12.05
C ALA A 208 -9.41 -11.08 -11.32
N PHE A 209 -9.08 -10.47 -10.18
CA PHE A 209 -7.95 -10.89 -9.36
C PHE A 209 -8.09 -12.31 -8.81
N LEU A 210 -9.30 -12.70 -8.39
CA LEU A 210 -9.57 -14.04 -7.87
C LEU A 210 -9.52 -15.09 -8.98
N ASP A 211 -10.17 -14.83 -10.10
CA ASP A 211 -10.21 -15.74 -11.26
C ASP A 211 -8.81 -16.00 -11.82
N CYS A 212 -7.99 -14.95 -11.91
CA CYS A 212 -6.59 -15.03 -12.38
C CYS A 212 -5.60 -15.48 -11.30
N LYS A 213 -6.06 -15.83 -10.10
CA LYS A 213 -5.23 -16.23 -8.95
C LYS A 213 -4.17 -15.19 -8.54
N ALA A 214 -4.35 -13.93 -8.94
CA ALA A 214 -3.51 -12.82 -8.52
C ALA A 214 -3.73 -12.46 -7.04
N VAL A 215 -4.91 -12.82 -6.51
CA VAL A 215 -5.31 -12.61 -5.12
C VAL A 215 -5.91 -13.89 -4.54
N ARG A 216 -5.58 -14.19 -3.30
CA ARG A 216 -6.17 -15.29 -2.52
C ARG A 216 -6.87 -14.75 -1.28
N LYS A 217 -8.02 -15.33 -0.94
CA LYS A 217 -8.72 -15.06 0.33
C LYS A 217 -8.01 -15.84 1.44
N VAL A 218 -7.64 -15.15 2.50
CA VAL A 218 -6.96 -15.69 3.69
C VAL A 218 -7.54 -15.05 4.95
N THR A 219 -7.07 -15.46 6.14
CA THR A 219 -7.59 -14.93 7.42
C THR A 219 -6.45 -14.58 8.36
N PHE A 220 -6.61 -13.49 9.14
CA PHE A 220 -5.69 -13.07 10.19
C PHE A 220 -6.49 -12.57 11.40
N GLY A 221 -6.41 -13.27 12.53
CA GLY A 221 -7.41 -13.13 13.59
C GLY A 221 -8.80 -13.46 13.04
N ASP A 222 -9.78 -12.61 13.34
CA ASP A 222 -11.13 -12.68 12.77
C ASP A 222 -11.22 -11.98 11.39
N ALA A 223 -10.17 -11.27 10.97
CA ALA A 223 -10.19 -10.50 9.74
C ALA A 223 -10.23 -11.41 8.51
N LYS A 224 -11.17 -11.13 7.61
CA LYS A 224 -11.10 -11.61 6.22
C LYS A 224 -10.04 -10.79 5.49
N CYS A 225 -9.09 -11.48 4.88
CA CYS A 225 -7.92 -10.85 4.26
C CYS A 225 -7.80 -11.22 2.78
N LEU A 226 -7.09 -10.37 2.06
CA LEU A 226 -6.69 -10.63 0.68
C LEU A 226 -5.17 -10.62 0.60
N LEU A 227 -4.57 -11.73 0.18
CA LEU A 227 -3.15 -11.82 -0.10
C LEU A 227 -2.94 -11.69 -1.61
N CYS A 228 -2.32 -10.59 -2.01
CA CYS A 228 -2.11 -10.19 -3.39
C CYS A 228 -0.66 -10.45 -3.81
N ASP A 229 -0.45 -11.04 -4.96
CA ASP A 229 0.84 -11.05 -5.65
C ASP A 229 0.97 -9.76 -6.46
N ALA A 230 1.96 -8.93 -6.18
CA ALA A 230 2.07 -7.61 -6.79
C ALA A 230 2.26 -7.68 -8.31
N GLN A 231 3.09 -8.62 -8.83
CA GLN A 231 3.29 -8.78 -10.26
C GLN A 231 2.03 -9.30 -10.95
N ALA A 232 1.35 -10.27 -10.36
CA ALA A 232 0.11 -10.80 -10.93
C ALA A 232 -1.02 -9.77 -10.93
N VAL A 233 -1.17 -8.98 -9.86
CA VAL A 233 -2.12 -7.85 -9.80
C VAL A 233 -1.81 -6.85 -10.91
N PHE A 234 -0.54 -6.47 -11.10
CA PHE A 234 -0.13 -5.58 -12.20
C PHE A 234 -0.57 -6.12 -13.57
N GLU A 235 -0.30 -7.41 -13.85
CA GLU A 235 -0.65 -8.01 -15.15
C GLU A 235 -2.17 -8.04 -15.38
N VAL A 236 -2.97 -8.34 -14.35
CA VAL A 236 -4.43 -8.32 -14.47
C VAL A 236 -4.93 -6.91 -14.74
N VAL A 237 -4.48 -5.90 -13.97
CA VAL A 237 -4.89 -4.51 -14.20
C VAL A 237 -4.50 -4.06 -15.61
N ARG A 238 -3.24 -4.28 -16.02
CA ARG A 238 -2.74 -3.95 -17.36
C ARG A 238 -3.61 -4.53 -18.47
N HIS A 239 -4.00 -5.79 -18.33
CA HIS A 239 -4.84 -6.47 -19.32
C HIS A 239 -6.27 -5.93 -19.35
N VAL A 240 -6.85 -5.73 -18.16
CA VAL A 240 -8.22 -5.21 -18.01
C VAL A 240 -8.39 -3.84 -18.63
N ILE A 241 -7.42 -2.92 -18.42
CA ILE A 241 -7.50 -1.54 -18.89
C ILE A 241 -6.98 -1.34 -20.33
N ALA A 242 -6.31 -2.34 -20.93
CA ALA A 242 -5.71 -2.19 -22.27
C ALA A 242 -6.69 -1.71 -23.35
N PRO A 243 -7.97 -2.21 -23.43
CA PRO A 243 -8.92 -1.73 -24.41
C PRO A 243 -9.56 -0.39 -24.07
N ASP A 244 -9.63 -0.03 -22.78
CA ASP A 244 -10.19 1.22 -22.26
C ASP A 244 -9.52 1.56 -20.91
N PRO A 245 -8.57 2.49 -20.91
CA PRO A 245 -7.80 2.85 -19.72
C PRO A 245 -8.64 3.40 -18.55
N GLU A 246 -9.82 3.94 -18.84
CA GLU A 246 -10.68 4.54 -17.82
C GLU A 246 -11.78 3.61 -17.30
N CYS A 247 -11.89 2.37 -17.82
CA CYS A 247 -12.99 1.46 -17.52
C CYS A 247 -13.19 1.20 -16.01
N ILE A 248 -12.15 1.27 -15.19
CA ILE A 248 -12.27 1.09 -13.74
C ILE A 248 -13.16 2.17 -13.13
N VAL A 249 -13.02 3.41 -13.58
CA VAL A 249 -13.77 4.57 -13.07
C VAL A 249 -15.11 4.74 -13.80
N THR A 250 -15.11 4.66 -15.12
CA THR A 250 -16.27 5.02 -15.96
C THR A 250 -17.31 3.90 -16.05
N SER A 251 -16.92 2.63 -15.93
CA SER A 251 -17.85 1.51 -16.05
C SER A 251 -18.50 1.16 -14.69
N SER A 252 -19.75 0.77 -14.69
CA SER A 252 -20.46 0.28 -13.49
C SER A 252 -19.88 -1.06 -12.99
N SER A 253 -19.39 -1.90 -13.91
CA SER A 253 -18.71 -3.16 -13.63
C SER A 253 -17.70 -3.46 -14.75
N ILE A 254 -16.71 -4.29 -14.43
CA ILE A 254 -15.74 -4.78 -15.41
C ILE A 254 -16.28 -6.11 -15.99
N PRO A 255 -16.52 -6.23 -17.30
CA PRO A 255 -17.00 -7.47 -17.90
C PRO A 255 -15.91 -8.54 -17.93
N LYS A 256 -16.31 -9.83 -17.80
CA LYS A 256 -15.39 -10.97 -17.65
C LYS A 256 -14.45 -11.14 -18.86
N GLU A 257 -14.91 -10.79 -20.03
CA GLU A 257 -14.15 -10.84 -21.28
C GLU A 257 -12.84 -10.04 -21.22
N ARG A 258 -12.76 -9.06 -20.25
CA ARG A 258 -11.56 -8.25 -20.03
C ARG A 258 -10.39 -9.04 -19.40
N TRP A 259 -10.65 -10.19 -18.78
CA TRP A 259 -9.59 -10.97 -18.12
C TRP A 259 -9.67 -12.48 -18.36
N GLU A 260 -10.70 -13.00 -19.03
CA GLU A 260 -10.89 -14.46 -19.21
C GLU A 260 -9.70 -15.15 -19.90
N ALA A 261 -8.99 -14.45 -20.80
CA ALA A 261 -7.79 -14.95 -21.45
C ALA A 261 -6.60 -15.18 -20.50
N LEU A 262 -6.62 -14.57 -19.30
CA LEU A 262 -5.62 -14.76 -18.26
C LEU A 262 -5.94 -15.92 -17.30
N VAL A 263 -7.15 -16.44 -17.34
CA VAL A 263 -7.58 -17.52 -16.44
C VAL A 263 -6.93 -18.84 -16.91
N LYS A 264 -6.07 -19.41 -16.05
CA LYS A 264 -5.36 -20.68 -16.29
C LYS A 264 -5.98 -21.83 -15.52
#